data_8f4232d43c0f9bc94ee59f64a7677908
#
_entry.id   8f4232d43c0f9bc94ee59f64a7677908
#
_cell.length_a   1.000
_cell.length_b   1.000
_cell.length_c   1.000
_cell.angle_alpha   90.00
_cell.angle_beta   90.00
_cell.angle_gamma   90.00
#
_symmetry.space_group_name_H-M   'P 1'
#
loop_
_entity.id
_entity.type
_entity.pdbx_description
1 polymer ?
#
loop_
_entity_poly.entity_id
_entity_poly.type
_entity_poly.pdbx_seq_one_letter_code
_entity_poly.pdbx_strand_id
1 'polypeptide(L)'
;MKVVGGKGDVLKNVSDNELKGIKITFVNMPLREAATPNCPPEGPLILSAIVRQYGGEPSVLDLNGYRIKDKLAEERGLPNGRHLTLKEAENLILKHLENVGDQDIFAFSGKITTLRWQEDVAKLVKKHQPDCFLVSGNGLATEIKRGLFTWIPELDAVARSEGDGVIFDICKDGKLIKDLGWDKAIASDKLSSSFIGEIKGSNRFVYEGFRPANLDDIPYAALDLLESDPYGYNVLEDYINVPVWGIAANNSSATPFTMKRSLTSVSSRGCPYQCAFCYRGAQGERNYGMRSAEHIAKQIRGYVDKYNLDFIGFPDDNFAVQKKRIEAMIPVFKKYGIDHVRWGTHTRMDEADDRAFKMAEAGCIYIGFGAESADEHTLTLMKKGGFILKNGLVPTEVNGKIYNFPKTMMTAVENCAKAGIHANCTWIMAYPGEELKHLKTSVAFIIWQQQFWTKGHKKGSAEYERLKNGVNRKMFTATAYPGTEMWKVVRRDLKKHFGISYDNLGDPICDDNFHRYVLELDDATKILNDKDGNPINFGAMSMEDFLQAREYLDNDEIEKILDMDGDE
;
A
#
# COMPACT_ATOMS: atom_id res chain seq x y z
N MET A 1 26.99 -9.24 -2.08
CA MET A 1 26.15 -8.08 -1.71
C MET A 1 26.12 -8.04 -0.19
N LYS A 2 26.79 -7.07 0.45
CA LYS A 2 26.75 -6.96 1.91
C LYS A 2 25.31 -6.62 2.28
N VAL A 3 24.68 -7.51 3.04
CA VAL A 3 23.52 -7.17 3.85
C VAL A 3 24.01 -6.01 4.73
N VAL A 4 23.54 -4.81 4.48
CA VAL A 4 23.61 -3.75 5.47
C VAL A 4 22.66 -4.23 6.56
N GLY A 5 23.22 -4.96 7.52
CA GLY A 5 22.51 -5.31 8.73
C GLY A 5 21.99 -4.00 9.27
N GLY A 6 20.68 -3.91 9.53
CA GLY A 6 20.12 -2.77 10.22
C GLY A 6 21.07 -2.48 11.39
N LYS A 7 21.31 -1.18 11.65
CA LYS A 7 22.05 -0.80 12.86
C LYS A 7 21.19 -1.33 14.00
N GLY A 8 21.47 -2.57 14.42
CA GLY A 8 20.65 -3.29 15.37
C GLY A 8 20.50 -2.42 16.61
N ASP A 9 19.33 -2.42 17.20
CA ASP A 9 19.03 -1.85 18.50
C ASP A 9 19.03 -0.31 18.60
N VAL A 10 18.73 0.46 17.51
CA VAL A 10 18.58 1.91 17.62
C VAL A 10 17.57 2.28 18.70
N LEU A 11 16.42 1.58 18.75
CA LEU A 11 15.39 1.83 19.76
C LEU A 11 15.81 1.44 21.18
N LYS A 12 16.79 0.55 21.36
CA LYS A 12 17.27 0.13 22.68
C LYS A 12 18.39 1.00 23.24
N ASN A 13 19.06 1.76 22.40
CA ASN A 13 20.22 2.57 22.75
C ASN A 13 19.91 4.07 22.84
N VAL A 14 18.63 4.46 22.76
CA VAL A 14 18.16 5.83 22.85
C VAL A 14 17.70 6.13 24.28
N SER A 15 17.98 7.32 24.79
CA SER A 15 17.52 7.73 26.13
C SER A 15 16.01 8.02 26.13
N ASP A 16 15.32 7.74 27.24
CA ASP A 16 13.87 7.91 27.39
C ASP A 16 13.37 9.36 27.11
N ASN A 17 14.26 10.33 27.14
CA ASN A 17 13.94 11.75 26.89
C ASN A 17 14.69 12.36 25.71
N GLU A 18 15.15 11.53 24.78
CA GLU A 18 15.98 11.96 23.63
C GLU A 18 15.30 13.02 22.76
N LEU A 19 13.97 12.98 22.69
CA LEU A 19 13.16 13.90 21.88
C LEU A 19 12.35 14.90 22.70
N LYS A 20 12.72 15.09 23.99
CA LYS A 20 11.99 15.98 24.89
C LYS A 20 11.89 17.41 24.34
N GLY A 21 10.66 17.92 24.31
CA GLY A 21 10.35 19.28 23.85
C GLY A 21 10.37 19.47 22.33
N ILE A 22 10.45 18.38 21.57
CA ILE A 22 10.32 18.43 20.10
C ILE A 22 8.87 18.19 19.72
N LYS A 23 8.31 19.12 18.95
CA LYS A 23 6.94 19.06 18.43
C LYS A 23 6.94 18.68 16.97
N ILE A 24 6.23 17.61 16.62
CA ILE A 24 6.13 17.12 15.25
C ILE A 24 4.69 16.81 14.87
N THR A 25 4.25 17.33 13.72
CA THR A 25 2.97 16.97 13.10
C THR A 25 3.21 16.04 11.90
N PHE A 26 2.64 14.85 11.95
CA PHE A 26 2.57 13.96 10.80
C PHE A 26 1.30 14.26 10.00
N VAL A 27 1.45 14.52 8.70
CA VAL A 27 0.32 14.76 7.79
C VAL A 27 0.17 13.58 6.85
N ASN A 28 -0.97 12.89 6.92
CA ASN A 28 -1.33 11.84 5.99
C ASN A 28 -2.12 12.42 4.83
N MET A 29 -1.60 12.28 3.61
CA MET A 29 -2.18 12.88 2.41
C MET A 29 -3.37 12.09 1.88
N PRO A 30 -4.39 12.74 1.30
CA PRO A 30 -5.46 12.07 0.60
C PRO A 30 -4.93 11.21 -0.54
N LEU A 31 -5.35 9.95 -0.58
CA LEU A 31 -5.13 9.07 -1.71
C LEU A 31 -6.19 9.36 -2.78
N ARG A 32 -5.77 9.42 -4.05
CA ARG A 32 -6.70 9.64 -5.18
C ARG A 32 -7.23 8.36 -5.80
N GLU A 33 -7.20 7.27 -5.07
CA GLU A 33 -7.79 6.02 -5.51
C GLU A 33 -9.33 6.11 -5.46
N ALA A 34 -10.01 5.41 -6.37
CA ALA A 34 -11.47 5.33 -6.39
C ALA A 34 -12.05 4.63 -5.14
N ALA A 35 -11.21 3.87 -4.42
CA ALA A 35 -11.61 3.15 -3.22
C ALA A 35 -11.75 4.07 -2.00
N THR A 36 -12.74 3.75 -1.14
CA THR A 36 -12.90 4.37 0.17
C THR A 36 -11.70 4.02 1.07
N PRO A 37 -11.10 5.00 1.78
CA PRO A 37 -10.08 4.70 2.77
C PRO A 37 -10.61 3.75 3.85
N ASN A 38 -9.90 2.67 4.07
CA ASN A 38 -10.27 1.63 5.03
C ASN A 38 -9.14 1.24 5.98
N CYS A 39 -8.01 1.91 5.87
CA CYS A 39 -6.83 1.67 6.69
C CYS A 39 -6.39 3.00 7.31
N PRO A 40 -6.36 3.12 8.65
CA PRO A 40 -5.72 4.25 9.31
C PRO A 40 -4.26 4.43 8.84
N PRO A 41 -3.69 5.62 8.94
CA PRO A 41 -2.30 5.88 8.54
C PRO A 41 -1.29 5.26 9.52
N GLU A 42 -1.14 3.95 9.49
CA GLU A 42 -0.38 3.19 10.49
C GLU A 42 1.10 3.63 10.57
N GLY A 43 1.73 4.00 9.43
CA GLY A 43 3.10 4.52 9.41
C GLY A 43 3.25 5.78 10.28
N PRO A 44 2.55 6.87 10.01
CA PRO A 44 2.49 8.07 10.86
C PRO A 44 2.18 7.78 12.33
N LEU A 45 1.23 6.89 12.60
CA LEU A 45 0.82 6.54 13.97
C LEU A 45 1.89 5.74 14.73
N ILE A 46 2.64 4.87 14.05
CA ILE A 46 3.78 4.15 14.63
C ILE A 46 4.93 5.14 14.92
N LEU A 47 5.27 6.01 13.97
CA LEU A 47 6.31 7.02 14.18
C LEU A 47 5.93 7.98 15.31
N SER A 48 4.65 8.35 15.41
CA SER A 48 4.13 9.14 16.55
C SER A 48 4.29 8.39 17.88
N ALA A 49 4.03 7.08 17.91
CA ALA A 49 4.23 6.27 19.11
C ALA A 49 5.71 6.20 19.51
N ILE A 50 6.63 6.09 18.56
CA ILE A 50 8.08 6.16 18.80
C ILE A 50 8.44 7.53 19.38
N VAL A 51 8.06 8.63 18.72
CA VAL A 51 8.37 9.99 19.20
C VAL A 51 7.86 10.21 20.61
N ARG A 52 6.62 9.80 20.91
CA ARG A 52 6.00 9.91 22.25
C ARG A 52 6.75 9.09 23.30
N GLN A 53 7.15 7.87 22.95
CA GLN A 53 7.90 6.99 23.85
C GLN A 53 9.22 7.60 24.32
N TYR A 54 9.85 8.42 23.47
CA TYR A 54 11.12 9.08 23.78
C TYR A 54 10.98 10.57 24.14
N GLY A 55 9.81 10.96 24.62
CA GLY A 55 9.55 12.25 25.25
C GLY A 55 9.19 13.40 24.31
N GLY A 56 9.04 13.16 23.01
CA GLY A 56 8.56 14.15 22.06
C GLY A 56 7.04 14.34 22.08
N GLU A 57 6.57 15.35 21.41
CA GLU A 57 5.17 15.77 21.33
C GLU A 57 4.63 15.58 19.90
N PRO A 58 4.23 14.35 19.52
CA PRO A 58 3.69 14.09 18.19
C PRO A 58 2.22 14.44 18.08
N SER A 59 1.80 14.85 16.91
CA SER A 59 0.40 14.96 16.52
C SER A 59 0.20 14.42 15.10
N VAL A 60 -1.03 14.04 14.75
CA VAL A 60 -1.37 13.52 13.42
C VAL A 60 -2.52 14.32 12.83
N LEU A 61 -2.34 14.78 11.61
CA LEU A 61 -3.37 15.37 10.79
C LEU A 61 -3.67 14.43 9.62
N ASP A 62 -4.75 13.68 9.73
CA ASP A 62 -5.14 12.71 8.71
C ASP A 62 -6.12 13.32 7.70
N LEU A 63 -5.60 13.88 6.62
CA LEU A 63 -6.41 14.44 5.56
C LEU A 63 -7.12 13.36 4.72
N ASN A 64 -6.62 12.12 4.71
CA ASN A 64 -7.23 11.02 3.96
C ASN A 64 -8.50 10.49 4.63
N GLY A 65 -8.58 10.52 5.95
CA GLY A 65 -9.72 10.01 6.71
C GLY A 65 -11.05 10.69 6.36
N TYR A 66 -11.01 11.96 5.97
CA TYR A 66 -12.22 12.70 5.56
C TYR A 66 -12.89 12.16 4.30
N ARG A 67 -12.16 11.44 3.44
CA ARG A 67 -12.71 10.79 2.24
C ARG A 67 -13.67 9.64 2.54
N ILE A 68 -13.63 9.08 3.73
CA ILE A 68 -14.59 8.04 4.17
C ILE A 68 -16.01 8.62 4.18
N LYS A 69 -16.16 9.84 4.70
CA LYS A 69 -17.46 10.53 4.76
C LYS A 69 -18.01 10.85 3.38
N ASP A 70 -17.16 11.26 2.44
CA ASP A 70 -17.55 11.57 1.08
C ASP A 70 -18.19 10.36 0.42
N LYS A 71 -17.54 9.22 0.52
CA LYS A 71 -18.00 7.99 -0.11
C LYS A 71 -19.29 7.46 0.51
N LEU A 72 -19.39 7.47 1.83
CA LEU A 72 -20.61 7.08 2.54
C LEU A 72 -21.79 7.99 2.22
N ALA A 73 -21.54 9.29 1.98
CA ALA A 73 -22.57 10.22 1.56
C ALA A 73 -23.06 9.92 0.14
N GLU A 74 -22.16 9.67 -0.81
CA GLU A 74 -22.51 9.24 -2.18
C GLU A 74 -23.36 7.97 -2.18
N GLU A 75 -22.95 6.94 -1.44
CA GLU A 75 -23.65 5.65 -1.32
C GLU A 75 -25.07 5.81 -0.76
N ARG A 76 -25.30 6.82 0.04
CA ARG A 76 -26.62 7.16 0.61
C ARG A 76 -27.43 8.13 -0.25
N GLY A 77 -26.91 8.55 -1.41
CA GLY A 77 -27.55 9.53 -2.27
C GLY A 77 -27.67 10.92 -1.63
N LEU A 78 -26.79 11.24 -0.67
CA LEU A 78 -26.78 12.54 -0.02
C LEU A 78 -26.02 13.58 -0.87
N PRO A 79 -26.52 14.82 -0.97
CA PRO A 79 -25.96 15.84 -1.88
C PRO A 79 -24.60 16.42 -1.45
N ASN A 80 -24.06 16.03 -0.33
CA ASN A 80 -22.84 16.57 0.28
C ASN A 80 -21.75 15.53 0.43
N GLY A 81 -21.44 14.80 -0.65
CA GLY A 81 -20.15 14.12 -0.71
C GLY A 81 -19.06 15.18 -0.50
N ARG A 82 -18.28 15.01 0.58
CA ARG A 82 -17.20 15.95 0.87
C ARG A 82 -15.92 15.48 0.20
N HIS A 83 -15.63 15.94 -0.99
CA HIS A 83 -14.24 15.98 -1.42
C HIS A 83 -13.54 17.03 -0.58
N LEU A 84 -12.54 16.60 0.22
CA LEU A 84 -11.70 17.54 0.94
C LEU A 84 -11.09 18.53 -0.05
N THR A 85 -11.51 19.79 0.04
CA THR A 85 -10.95 20.87 -0.76
C THR A 85 -9.66 21.38 -0.15
N LEU A 86 -8.82 22.06 -0.94
CA LEU A 86 -7.62 22.73 -0.43
C LEU A 86 -7.96 23.75 0.66
N LYS A 87 -9.11 24.42 0.56
CA LYS A 87 -9.56 25.38 1.57
C LYS A 87 -9.91 24.71 2.89
N GLU A 88 -10.54 23.53 2.84
CA GLU A 88 -10.82 22.75 4.05
C GLU A 88 -9.52 22.20 4.65
N ALA A 89 -8.58 21.75 3.83
CA ALA A 89 -7.26 21.35 4.30
C ALA A 89 -6.52 22.50 4.99
N GLU A 90 -6.54 23.70 4.43
CA GLU A 90 -5.99 24.90 5.04
C GLU A 90 -6.64 25.21 6.39
N ASN A 91 -7.97 25.16 6.47
CA ASN A 91 -8.70 25.39 7.72
C ASN A 91 -8.35 24.34 8.79
N LEU A 92 -8.18 23.08 8.40
CA LEU A 92 -7.72 22.01 9.31
C LEU A 92 -6.31 22.27 9.83
N ILE A 93 -5.38 22.69 8.95
CA ILE A 93 -4.00 23.06 9.36
C ILE A 93 -4.04 24.22 10.36
N LEU A 94 -4.79 25.28 10.06
CA LEU A 94 -4.92 26.44 10.96
C LEU A 94 -5.50 26.05 12.31
N LYS A 95 -6.58 25.28 12.30
CA LYS A 95 -7.22 24.82 13.53
C LYS A 95 -6.33 23.86 14.34
N HIS A 96 -5.55 23.02 13.63
CA HIS A 96 -4.55 22.18 14.25
C HIS A 96 -3.50 23.02 14.99
N LEU A 97 -2.94 24.05 14.34
CA LEU A 97 -1.95 24.94 14.92
C LEU A 97 -2.51 25.74 16.11
N GLU A 98 -3.79 26.14 16.07
CA GLU A 98 -4.45 26.75 17.24
C GLU A 98 -4.46 25.80 18.46
N ASN A 99 -4.65 24.50 18.23
CA ASN A 99 -4.75 23.51 19.30
C ASN A 99 -3.39 23.06 19.87
N VAL A 100 -2.38 22.86 19.00
CA VAL A 100 -1.08 22.28 19.39
C VAL A 100 0.07 23.30 19.40
N GLY A 101 -0.18 24.52 18.92
CA GLY A 101 0.83 25.57 18.79
C GLY A 101 1.82 25.33 17.65
N ASP A 102 2.85 26.17 17.60
CA ASP A 102 3.89 26.06 16.58
C ASP A 102 4.61 24.72 16.64
N GLN A 103 4.81 24.13 15.47
CA GLN A 103 5.50 22.85 15.32
C GLN A 103 6.97 23.07 14.92
N ASP A 104 7.85 22.21 15.41
CA ASP A 104 9.25 22.19 14.97
C ASP A 104 9.34 21.53 13.58
N ILE A 105 8.57 20.46 13.39
CA ILE A 105 8.61 19.65 12.17
C ILE A 105 7.19 19.38 11.65
N PHE A 106 7.03 19.45 10.33
CA PHE A 106 5.93 18.80 9.60
C PHE A 106 6.48 17.65 8.77
N ALA A 107 5.93 16.45 8.97
CA ALA A 107 6.34 15.23 8.28
C ALA A 107 5.20 14.70 7.40
N PHE A 108 5.39 14.74 6.08
CA PHE A 108 4.41 14.24 5.13
C PHE A 108 4.56 12.75 4.92
N SER A 109 3.44 12.04 4.93
CA SER A 109 3.38 10.63 4.57
C SER A 109 2.46 10.46 3.36
N GLY A 110 2.99 9.89 2.28
CA GLY A 110 2.18 9.63 1.09
C GLY A 110 2.86 8.69 0.10
N LYS A 111 2.01 7.95 -0.61
CA LYS A 111 2.42 7.11 -1.74
C LYS A 111 2.66 8.00 -2.96
N ILE A 112 3.14 7.40 -4.06
CA ILE A 112 3.36 8.12 -5.33
C ILE A 112 2.09 8.82 -5.84
N THR A 113 0.93 8.26 -5.55
CA THR A 113 -0.41 8.81 -5.91
C THR A 113 -0.74 10.13 -5.22
N THR A 114 0.05 10.59 -4.25
CA THR A 114 -0.25 11.79 -3.44
C THR A 114 0.54 13.04 -3.84
N LEU A 115 1.29 13.00 -4.95
CA LEU A 115 2.19 14.09 -5.33
C LEU A 115 1.50 15.46 -5.32
N ARG A 116 0.36 15.61 -6.01
CA ARG A 116 -0.37 16.88 -6.09
C ARG A 116 -0.77 17.42 -4.70
N TRP A 117 -1.22 16.53 -3.82
CA TRP A 117 -1.57 16.93 -2.46
C TRP A 117 -0.35 17.39 -1.66
N GLN A 118 0.79 16.73 -1.82
CA GLN A 118 2.01 17.17 -1.14
C GLN A 118 2.51 18.52 -1.64
N GLU A 119 2.42 18.79 -2.95
CA GLU A 119 2.74 20.11 -3.53
C GLU A 119 1.89 21.23 -2.92
N ASP A 120 0.58 21.01 -2.87
CA ASP A 120 -0.36 22.03 -2.40
C ASP A 120 -0.28 22.20 -0.87
N VAL A 121 -0.22 21.11 -0.10
CA VAL A 121 -0.14 21.17 1.36
C VAL A 121 1.22 21.73 1.83
N ALA A 122 2.32 21.49 1.09
CA ALA A 122 3.62 22.08 1.41
C ALA A 122 3.57 23.61 1.38
N LYS A 123 2.93 24.18 0.34
CA LYS A 123 2.71 25.63 0.25
C LYS A 123 1.87 26.16 1.40
N LEU A 124 0.80 25.43 1.77
CA LEU A 124 -0.05 25.82 2.90
C LEU A 124 0.72 25.77 4.24
N VAL A 125 1.48 24.72 4.49
CA VAL A 125 2.30 24.61 5.70
C VAL A 125 3.31 25.74 5.78
N LYS A 126 4.10 25.98 4.73
CA LYS A 126 5.11 27.06 4.73
C LYS A 126 4.50 28.46 4.77
N LYS A 127 3.28 28.65 4.27
CA LYS A 127 2.54 29.91 4.42
C LYS A 127 2.22 30.25 5.87
N HIS A 128 1.87 29.25 6.69
CA HIS A 128 1.43 29.46 8.07
C HIS A 128 2.54 29.16 9.09
N GLN A 129 3.53 28.38 8.73
CA GLN A 129 4.69 28.01 9.56
C GLN A 129 5.99 28.05 8.71
N PRO A 130 6.47 29.23 8.27
CA PRO A 130 7.61 29.35 7.36
C PRO A 130 8.91 28.74 7.92
N ASP A 131 9.11 28.80 9.24
CA ASP A 131 10.32 28.35 9.91
C ASP A 131 10.28 26.88 10.35
N CYS A 132 9.18 26.15 10.12
CA CYS A 132 9.13 24.72 10.43
C CYS A 132 10.03 23.92 9.48
N PHE A 133 10.60 22.83 9.98
CA PHE A 133 11.31 21.86 9.15
C PHE A 133 10.30 20.94 8.45
N LEU A 134 10.26 20.98 7.13
CA LEU A 134 9.30 20.23 6.32
C LEU A 134 9.96 19.03 5.65
N VAL A 135 9.51 17.82 5.98
CA VAL A 135 10.06 16.57 5.45
C VAL A 135 8.98 15.72 4.76
N SER A 136 9.30 15.16 3.59
CA SER A 136 8.47 14.14 2.93
C SER A 136 9.05 12.76 3.13
N GLY A 137 8.21 11.80 3.52
CA GLY A 137 8.55 10.39 3.70
C GLY A 137 7.59 9.44 2.99
N ASN A 138 7.78 8.12 3.21
CA ASN A 138 7.00 7.05 2.61
C ASN A 138 7.31 6.84 1.09
N GLY A 139 6.39 6.24 0.33
CA GLY A 139 6.58 5.77 -1.05
C GLY A 139 7.02 6.86 -2.02
N LEU A 140 6.35 8.01 -2.07
CA LEU A 140 6.71 9.09 -2.98
C LEU A 140 8.16 9.56 -2.77
N ALA A 141 8.54 9.81 -1.52
CA ALA A 141 9.89 10.22 -1.16
C ALA A 141 10.94 9.15 -1.49
N THR A 142 10.58 7.88 -1.28
CA THR A 142 11.47 6.74 -1.56
C THR A 142 11.68 6.53 -3.06
N GLU A 143 10.65 6.73 -3.88
CA GLU A 143 10.70 6.50 -5.33
C GLU A 143 11.35 7.68 -6.08
N ILE A 144 10.99 8.92 -5.75
CA ILE A 144 11.43 10.12 -6.47
C ILE A 144 12.74 10.69 -5.87
N LYS A 145 13.00 10.41 -4.59
CA LYS A 145 14.23 10.82 -3.90
C LYS A 145 14.39 12.35 -3.90
N ARG A 146 15.63 12.82 -4.08
CA ARG A 146 15.96 14.25 -4.17
C ARG A 146 15.27 15.00 -5.32
N GLY A 147 14.72 14.29 -6.30
CA GLY A 147 13.93 14.90 -7.37
C GLY A 147 12.70 15.64 -6.87
N LEU A 148 12.16 15.25 -5.71
CA LEU A 148 11.04 15.96 -5.08
C LEU A 148 11.35 17.44 -4.79
N PHE A 149 12.60 17.79 -4.53
CA PHE A 149 12.96 19.19 -4.30
C PHE A 149 12.76 20.09 -5.53
N THR A 150 12.74 19.51 -6.72
CA THR A 150 12.40 20.24 -7.95
C THR A 150 10.90 20.52 -8.03
N TRP A 151 10.08 19.57 -7.61
CA TRP A 151 8.64 19.66 -7.72
C TRP A 151 7.99 20.32 -6.49
N ILE A 152 8.59 20.12 -5.31
CA ILE A 152 8.11 20.68 -4.03
C ILE A 152 9.26 21.48 -3.40
N PRO A 153 9.48 22.72 -3.88
CA PRO A 153 10.59 23.54 -3.40
C PRO A 153 10.47 23.95 -1.92
N GLU A 154 9.32 23.79 -1.32
CA GLU A 154 9.06 24.04 0.11
C GLU A 154 9.69 22.98 1.03
N LEU A 155 10.04 21.80 0.52
CA LEU A 155 10.63 20.74 1.32
C LEU A 155 12.06 21.09 1.78
N ASP A 156 12.33 20.88 3.05
CA ASP A 156 13.65 20.95 3.65
C ASP A 156 14.36 19.58 3.60
N ALA A 157 13.60 18.48 3.61
CA ALA A 157 14.14 17.14 3.63
C ALA A 157 13.27 16.11 2.90
N VAL A 158 13.93 15.03 2.49
CA VAL A 158 13.31 13.80 1.97
C VAL A 158 13.82 12.62 2.79
N ALA A 159 12.92 11.82 3.34
CA ALA A 159 13.23 10.60 4.08
C ALA A 159 12.84 9.36 3.25
N ARG A 160 13.81 8.54 2.92
CA ARG A 160 13.65 7.32 2.11
C ARG A 160 13.55 6.10 3.00
N SER A 161 12.88 5.06 2.49
CA SER A 161 12.79 3.77 3.16
C SER A 161 11.99 3.83 4.47
N GLU A 162 12.34 3.04 5.50
CA GLU A 162 11.58 2.93 6.75
C GLU A 162 12.02 3.98 7.78
N GLY A 163 11.04 4.69 8.35
CA GLY A 163 11.27 5.86 9.19
C GLY A 163 11.68 5.56 10.64
N ASP A 164 11.51 4.32 11.14
CA ASP A 164 11.60 3.99 12.56
C ASP A 164 12.93 4.38 13.23
N GLY A 165 14.04 4.22 12.51
CA GLY A 165 15.35 4.57 13.04
C GLY A 165 15.75 6.02 12.76
N VAL A 166 15.39 6.54 11.60
CA VAL A 166 15.81 7.87 11.15
C VAL A 166 14.97 9.01 11.74
N ILE A 167 13.82 8.69 12.32
CA ILE A 167 12.92 9.70 12.93
C ILE A 167 13.64 10.50 14.05
N PHE A 168 14.57 9.89 14.76
CA PHE A 168 15.37 10.58 15.78
C PHE A 168 16.25 11.67 15.20
N ASP A 169 16.92 11.36 14.08
CA ASP A 169 17.77 12.33 13.39
C ASP A 169 16.92 13.46 12.80
N ILE A 170 15.81 13.14 12.15
CA ILE A 170 14.87 14.12 11.60
C ILE A 170 14.38 15.07 12.70
N CYS A 171 14.01 14.53 13.87
CA CYS A 171 13.51 15.33 15.00
C CYS A 171 14.59 16.26 15.54
N LYS A 172 15.80 15.76 15.77
CA LYS A 172 16.91 16.57 16.32
C LYS A 172 17.38 17.63 15.34
N ASP A 173 17.58 17.26 14.08
CA ASP A 173 18.03 18.20 13.05
C ASP A 173 16.98 19.28 12.78
N GLY A 174 15.70 18.89 12.66
CA GLY A 174 14.60 19.82 12.44
C GLY A 174 14.48 20.84 13.59
N LYS A 175 14.57 20.39 14.83
CA LYS A 175 14.57 21.27 16.01
C LYS A 175 15.76 22.22 16.01
N LEU A 176 16.95 21.71 15.74
CA LEU A 176 18.18 22.50 15.72
C LEU A 176 18.12 23.59 14.63
N ILE A 177 17.61 23.27 13.45
CA ILE A 177 17.45 24.22 12.35
C ILE A 177 16.42 25.29 12.69
N LYS A 178 15.28 24.92 13.27
CA LYS A 178 14.27 25.87 13.70
C LYS A 178 14.82 26.85 14.75
N ASP A 179 15.58 26.34 15.73
CA ASP A 179 16.08 27.15 16.85
C ASP A 179 17.22 28.08 16.43
N LEU A 180 18.10 27.65 15.52
CA LEU A 180 19.32 28.38 15.17
C LEU A 180 19.27 29.04 13.78
N GLY A 181 18.41 28.59 12.91
CA GLY A 181 18.47 28.82 11.45
C GLY A 181 19.54 27.96 10.77
N TRP A 182 19.41 27.80 9.45
CA TRP A 182 20.22 26.89 8.65
C TRP A 182 21.74 27.10 8.79
N ASP A 183 22.21 28.32 8.62
CA ASP A 183 23.65 28.62 8.61
C ASP A 183 24.32 28.26 9.95
N LYS A 184 23.68 28.60 11.05
CA LYS A 184 24.19 28.30 12.41
C LYS A 184 24.07 26.82 12.73
N ALA A 185 22.99 26.17 12.30
CA ALA A 185 22.82 24.73 12.51
C ALA A 185 23.92 23.95 11.78
N ILE A 186 24.21 24.27 10.52
CA ILE A 186 25.32 23.68 9.76
C ILE A 186 26.67 23.96 10.42
N ALA A 187 26.92 25.22 10.83
CA ALA A 187 28.16 25.60 11.48
C ALA A 187 28.37 24.99 12.87
N SER A 188 27.31 24.49 13.51
CA SER A 188 27.37 23.92 14.85
C SER A 188 28.02 22.53 14.92
N ASP A 189 28.18 21.85 13.80
CA ASP A 189 28.65 20.44 13.69
C ASP A 189 27.82 19.44 14.52
N LYS A 190 26.52 19.78 14.76
CA LYS A 190 25.60 18.97 15.57
C LYS A 190 24.56 18.23 14.74
N LEU A 191 24.52 18.46 13.43
CA LEU A 191 23.60 17.75 12.53
C LEU A 191 23.94 16.26 12.48
N SER A 192 22.92 15.44 12.29
CA SER A 192 23.09 14.00 12.30
C SER A 192 23.96 13.49 11.15
N SER A 193 24.53 12.30 11.33
CA SER A 193 25.28 11.62 10.28
C SER A 193 24.40 11.12 9.11
N SER A 194 23.09 11.21 9.24
CA SER A 194 22.11 10.92 8.17
C SER A 194 22.07 12.02 7.09
N PHE A 195 22.73 13.13 7.33
CA PHE A 195 22.95 14.16 6.33
C PHE A 195 23.75 13.59 5.14
N ILE A 196 23.09 13.44 4.01
CA ILE A 196 23.73 13.05 2.76
C ILE A 196 23.73 14.25 1.83
N GLY A 197 24.76 15.05 1.97
CA GLY A 197 25.22 15.98 0.98
C GLY A 197 24.28 17.14 0.66
N GLU A 198 24.88 18.29 0.79
CA GLU A 198 24.49 19.52 0.15
C GLU A 198 24.14 19.28 -1.31
N ILE A 199 22.90 19.49 -1.71
CA ILE A 199 22.62 19.85 -3.08
C ILE A 199 23.25 21.23 -3.22
N LYS A 200 24.36 21.34 -3.95
CA LYS A 200 25.20 22.52 -4.08
C LYS A 200 24.37 23.79 -4.19
N GLY A 201 24.39 24.62 -3.14
CA GLY A 201 23.61 25.85 -3.06
C GLY A 201 22.21 25.74 -2.46
N SER A 202 21.82 24.61 -1.86
CA SER A 202 20.57 24.48 -1.12
C SER A 202 20.79 23.78 0.23
N ASN A 203 20.17 24.32 1.28
CA ASN A 203 20.15 23.74 2.61
C ASN A 203 19.09 22.64 2.67
N ARG A 204 19.41 21.41 2.26
CA ARG A 204 18.44 20.32 2.15
C ARG A 204 19.06 18.97 2.47
N PHE A 205 18.24 18.06 3.01
CA PHE A 205 18.67 16.75 3.48
C PHE A 205 17.99 15.61 2.74
N VAL A 206 18.74 14.53 2.53
CA VAL A 206 18.19 13.23 2.16
C VAL A 206 18.54 12.25 3.25
N TYR A 207 17.54 11.83 4.01
CA TYR A 207 17.68 10.80 5.03
C TYR A 207 17.49 9.41 4.43
N GLU A 208 18.34 8.46 4.83
CA GLU A 208 18.20 7.05 4.50
C GLU A 208 17.71 6.31 5.73
N GLY A 209 16.45 5.88 5.69
CA GLY A 209 15.82 5.14 6.76
C GLY A 209 16.21 3.68 6.78
N PHE A 210 15.95 3.02 7.88
CA PHE A 210 16.20 1.59 8.05
C PHE A 210 15.21 0.99 9.03
N ARG A 211 15.03 -0.32 8.91
CA ARG A 211 14.17 -1.12 9.77
C ARG A 211 14.92 -1.57 11.01
N PRO A 212 14.32 -1.52 12.22
CA PRO A 212 14.84 -2.23 13.37
C PRO A 212 14.95 -3.73 13.12
N ALA A 213 15.96 -4.38 13.70
CA ALA A 213 16.21 -5.81 13.51
C ALA A 213 15.04 -6.68 14.03
N ASN A 214 14.41 -6.25 15.12
CA ASN A 214 13.25 -6.91 15.72
C ASN A 214 12.03 -5.98 15.67
N LEU A 215 10.97 -6.37 14.97
CA LEU A 215 9.76 -5.58 14.87
C LEU A 215 8.93 -5.55 16.18
N ASP A 216 9.19 -6.44 17.12
CA ASP A 216 8.56 -6.41 18.44
C ASP A 216 9.07 -5.26 19.32
N ASP A 217 10.21 -4.67 18.96
CA ASP A 217 10.75 -3.48 19.65
C ASP A 217 10.02 -2.18 19.23
N ILE A 218 9.25 -2.21 18.13
CA ILE A 218 8.47 -1.08 17.64
C ILE A 218 7.16 -1.00 18.41
N PRO A 219 6.80 0.16 19.00
CA PRO A 219 5.55 0.33 19.71
C PRO A 219 4.32 0.10 18.81
N TYR A 220 3.15 -0.09 19.42
CA TYR A 220 1.89 -0.12 18.70
C TYR A 220 1.53 1.28 18.19
N ALA A 221 0.75 1.33 17.12
CA ALA A 221 0.28 2.58 16.54
C ALA A 221 -0.48 3.43 17.57
N ALA A 222 -0.20 4.73 17.64
CA ALA A 222 -0.85 5.69 18.51
C ALA A 222 -2.23 6.08 17.96
N LEU A 223 -3.17 5.12 17.94
CA LEU A 223 -4.52 5.31 17.38
C LEU A 223 -5.30 6.41 18.07
N ASP A 224 -5.01 6.68 19.36
CA ASP A 224 -5.62 7.75 20.14
C ASP A 224 -5.46 9.14 19.51
N LEU A 225 -4.43 9.35 18.69
CA LEU A 225 -4.23 10.60 17.96
C LEU A 225 -5.27 10.85 16.84
N LEU A 226 -6.05 9.85 16.48
CA LEU A 226 -7.17 9.99 15.52
C LEU A 226 -8.54 10.04 16.20
N GLU A 227 -8.62 9.87 17.52
CA GLU A 227 -9.87 9.94 18.28
C GLU A 227 -10.44 11.36 18.37
N SER A 228 -9.62 12.36 18.08
CA SER A 228 -10.03 13.77 18.06
C SER A 228 -9.25 14.54 17.00
N ASP A 229 -9.91 14.92 15.93
CA ASP A 229 -9.37 15.84 14.93
C ASP A 229 -9.26 17.27 15.50
N PRO A 230 -8.73 18.26 14.76
CA PRO A 230 -8.65 19.64 15.23
C PRO A 230 -9.98 20.26 15.70
N TYR A 231 -11.10 19.75 15.22
CA TYR A 231 -12.45 20.18 15.62
C TYR A 231 -13.12 19.25 16.65
N GLY A 232 -12.40 18.27 17.21
CA GLY A 232 -12.92 17.31 18.17
C GLY A 232 -13.69 16.14 17.56
N TYR A 233 -13.58 15.92 16.26
CA TYR A 233 -14.24 14.83 15.57
C TYR A 233 -13.38 13.55 15.62
N ASN A 234 -14.04 12.39 15.85
CA ASN A 234 -13.36 11.09 15.92
C ASN A 234 -13.23 10.45 14.53
N VAL A 235 -12.11 10.70 13.86
CA VAL A 235 -11.79 10.13 12.53
C VAL A 235 -11.52 8.62 12.63
N LEU A 236 -10.99 8.14 13.75
CA LEU A 236 -10.73 6.72 13.97
C LEU A 236 -12.02 5.89 13.92
N GLU A 237 -13.12 6.42 14.46
CA GLU A 237 -14.40 5.71 14.44
C GLU A 237 -14.95 5.53 13.02
N ASP A 238 -14.68 6.47 12.10
CA ASP A 238 -15.02 6.27 10.70
C ASP A 238 -14.26 5.08 10.09
N TYR A 239 -12.94 4.98 10.34
CA TYR A 239 -12.16 3.82 9.90
C TYR A 239 -12.67 2.50 10.47
N ILE A 240 -13.03 2.48 11.76
CA ILE A 240 -13.55 1.28 12.44
C ILE A 240 -14.85 0.81 11.81
N ASN A 241 -15.73 1.72 11.42
CA ASN A 241 -17.06 1.42 10.87
C ASN A 241 -17.04 1.14 9.36
N VAL A 242 -15.92 1.37 8.67
CA VAL A 242 -15.72 0.92 7.28
C VAL A 242 -15.03 -0.44 7.31
N PRO A 243 -15.73 -1.54 6.98
CA PRO A 243 -15.14 -2.87 7.07
C PRO A 243 -13.89 -2.99 6.20
N VAL A 244 -12.79 -3.40 6.80
CA VAL A 244 -11.58 -3.74 6.06
C VAL A 244 -11.91 -4.88 5.11
N TRP A 245 -11.63 -4.68 3.80
CA TRP A 245 -12.04 -5.60 2.73
C TRP A 245 -13.55 -5.88 2.67
N GLY A 246 -14.38 -4.98 3.19
CA GLY A 246 -15.81 -4.94 2.94
C GLY A 246 -16.15 -4.42 1.55
N ILE A 247 -17.43 -4.37 1.22
CA ILE A 247 -17.94 -3.94 -0.11
C ILE A 247 -17.41 -2.56 -0.50
N ALA A 248 -17.23 -1.66 0.46
CA ALA A 248 -16.75 -0.29 0.21
C ALA A 248 -15.21 -0.18 0.13
N ALA A 249 -14.47 -1.20 0.54
CA ALA A 249 -13.05 -1.10 0.78
C ALA A 249 -12.21 -1.20 -0.48
N ASN A 250 -12.66 -1.98 -1.45
CA ASN A 250 -11.91 -2.19 -2.67
C ASN A 250 -12.88 -2.65 -3.76
N ASN A 251 -12.86 -1.98 -4.89
CA ASN A 251 -13.69 -2.35 -6.05
C ASN A 251 -13.45 -3.78 -6.55
N SER A 252 -12.38 -4.42 -6.11
CA SER A 252 -12.01 -5.79 -6.46
C SER A 252 -12.48 -6.85 -5.45
N SER A 253 -13.02 -6.44 -4.29
CA SER A 253 -13.40 -7.36 -3.21
C SER A 253 -14.90 -7.35 -2.98
N ALA A 254 -15.62 -8.16 -3.68
CA ALA A 254 -16.93 -8.55 -3.19
C ALA A 254 -16.70 -9.44 -1.96
N THR A 255 -16.88 -8.92 -0.75
CA THR A 255 -16.77 -9.75 0.44
C THR A 255 -18.11 -10.26 0.88
N PRO A 256 -18.22 -11.56 1.15
CA PRO A 256 -19.42 -12.15 1.74
C PRO A 256 -19.55 -11.89 3.24
N PHE A 257 -18.67 -11.07 3.84
CA PHE A 257 -18.58 -10.93 5.28
C PHE A 257 -19.40 -9.76 5.82
N THR A 258 -20.04 -9.96 6.95
CA THR A 258 -20.86 -8.98 7.67
C THR A 258 -20.12 -8.40 8.88
N MET A 259 -18.80 -8.20 8.77
CA MET A 259 -18.02 -7.58 9.83
C MET A 259 -18.44 -6.13 10.00
N LYS A 260 -18.64 -5.70 11.23
CA LYS A 260 -19.16 -4.37 11.54
C LYS A 260 -18.08 -3.42 12.01
N ARG A 261 -17.10 -3.93 12.75
CA ARG A 261 -16.05 -3.12 13.36
C ARG A 261 -14.69 -3.75 13.11
N SER A 262 -13.87 -3.06 12.35
CA SER A 262 -12.58 -3.59 11.94
C SER A 262 -11.49 -2.53 11.98
N LEU A 263 -10.24 -2.97 12.18
CA LEU A 263 -9.04 -2.16 12.00
C LEU A 263 -7.98 -2.96 11.26
N THR A 264 -6.97 -2.25 10.79
CA THR A 264 -5.76 -2.87 10.26
C THR A 264 -4.63 -2.88 11.27
N SER A 265 -3.71 -3.81 11.11
CA SER A 265 -2.45 -3.89 11.84
C SER A 265 -1.37 -4.51 10.95
N VAL A 266 -0.28 -3.80 10.71
CA VAL A 266 0.86 -4.33 9.96
C VAL A 266 1.63 -5.30 10.86
N SER A 267 1.58 -6.58 10.52
CA SER A 267 2.22 -7.65 11.29
C SER A 267 3.58 -8.09 10.74
N SER A 268 3.85 -7.76 9.49
CA SER A 268 5.15 -7.97 8.84
C SER A 268 5.43 -6.86 7.84
N ARG A 269 6.69 -6.65 7.51
CA ARG A 269 7.14 -5.64 6.54
C ARG A 269 8.09 -6.26 5.55
N GLY A 270 7.94 -5.84 4.29
CA GLY A 270 8.74 -6.32 3.17
C GLY A 270 8.29 -7.66 2.62
N CYS A 271 8.92 -8.05 1.52
CA CYS A 271 8.64 -9.30 0.82
C CYS A 271 9.94 -9.85 0.24
N PRO A 272 10.28 -11.14 0.46
CA PRO A 272 11.55 -11.71 -0.01
C PRO A 272 11.58 -11.98 -1.52
N TYR A 273 10.47 -11.78 -2.21
CA TYR A 273 10.33 -12.06 -3.64
C TYR A 273 10.66 -10.84 -4.51
N GLN A 274 10.86 -11.07 -5.83
CA GLN A 274 11.38 -10.08 -6.76
C GLN A 274 10.51 -9.94 -8.00
N CYS A 275 9.19 -9.84 -7.82
CA CYS A 275 8.28 -9.63 -8.95
C CYS A 275 8.64 -8.33 -9.68
N ALA A 276 8.74 -8.38 -11.02
CA ALA A 276 9.29 -7.31 -11.84
C ALA A 276 8.45 -6.03 -11.85
N PHE A 277 7.14 -6.14 -11.61
CA PHE A 277 6.22 -5.00 -11.52
C PHE A 277 6.16 -4.37 -10.14
N CYS A 278 6.61 -5.09 -9.09
CA CYS A 278 6.42 -4.69 -7.71
C CYS A 278 7.46 -3.65 -7.27
N TYR A 279 6.99 -2.50 -6.81
CA TYR A 279 7.88 -1.43 -6.38
C TYR A 279 8.68 -1.80 -5.11
N ARG A 280 8.14 -2.65 -4.22
CA ARG A 280 8.87 -3.16 -3.05
C ARG A 280 10.18 -3.85 -3.43
N GLY A 281 10.18 -4.59 -4.55
CA GLY A 281 11.39 -5.18 -5.10
C GLY A 281 12.38 -4.17 -5.65
N ALA A 282 11.91 -3.00 -6.07
CA ALA A 282 12.73 -1.95 -6.66
C ALA A 282 13.51 -1.15 -5.61
N GLN A 283 12.95 -0.93 -4.44
CA GLN A 283 13.53 -0.08 -3.41
C GLN A 283 14.58 -0.77 -2.53
N GLY A 284 14.96 -2.00 -2.85
CA GLY A 284 16.05 -2.71 -2.18
C GLY A 284 15.72 -3.27 -0.79
N GLU A 285 14.55 -3.02 -0.25
CA GLU A 285 14.09 -3.56 1.03
C GLU A 285 13.50 -4.96 0.88
N ARG A 286 14.31 -5.87 0.37
CA ARG A 286 13.96 -7.29 0.17
C ARG A 286 13.98 -8.10 1.46
N ASN A 287 14.36 -7.46 2.57
CA ASN A 287 14.38 -8.11 3.86
C ASN A 287 12.96 -8.24 4.39
N TYR A 288 12.60 -9.43 4.80
CA TYR A 288 11.35 -9.72 5.47
C TYR A 288 11.54 -9.61 6.98
N GLY A 289 10.75 -8.76 7.62
CA GLY A 289 10.66 -8.66 9.08
C GLY A 289 9.23 -8.94 9.53
N MET A 290 9.07 -9.55 10.71
CA MET A 290 7.75 -9.87 11.25
C MET A 290 7.69 -9.65 12.75
N ARG A 291 6.52 -9.31 13.26
CA ARG A 291 6.18 -9.33 14.68
C ARG A 291 5.89 -10.78 15.12
N SER A 292 6.21 -11.09 16.35
CA SER A 292 5.88 -12.39 16.94
C SER A 292 4.37 -12.58 17.12
N ALA A 293 3.91 -13.83 17.20
CA ALA A 293 2.51 -14.13 17.49
C ALA A 293 2.06 -13.52 18.84
N GLU A 294 2.94 -13.49 19.83
CA GLU A 294 2.67 -12.90 21.15
C GLU A 294 2.46 -11.38 21.06
N HIS A 295 3.31 -10.69 20.29
CA HIS A 295 3.19 -9.25 20.08
C HIS A 295 1.88 -8.89 19.35
N ILE A 296 1.55 -9.63 18.28
CA ILE A 296 0.29 -9.47 17.55
C ILE A 296 -0.91 -9.69 18.46
N ALA A 297 -0.90 -10.77 19.27
CA ALA A 297 -2.02 -11.11 20.14
C ALA A 297 -2.26 -10.04 21.22
N LYS A 298 -1.21 -9.47 21.81
CA LYS A 298 -1.31 -8.36 22.75
C LYS A 298 -1.96 -7.12 22.10
N GLN A 299 -1.53 -6.79 20.90
CA GLN A 299 -2.09 -5.66 20.15
C GLN A 299 -3.57 -5.86 19.87
N ILE A 300 -3.95 -7.03 19.32
CA ILE A 300 -5.34 -7.35 19.02
C ILE A 300 -6.20 -7.32 20.28
N ARG A 301 -5.71 -7.91 21.39
CA ARG A 301 -6.44 -7.89 22.68
C ARG A 301 -6.73 -6.45 23.12
N GLY A 302 -5.71 -5.57 23.05
CA GLY A 302 -5.90 -4.15 23.38
C GLY A 302 -6.91 -3.45 22.47
N TYR A 303 -6.91 -3.77 21.18
CA TYR A 303 -7.87 -3.20 20.22
C TYR A 303 -9.30 -3.72 20.45
N VAL A 304 -9.46 -5.02 20.73
CA VAL A 304 -10.76 -5.60 21.06
C VAL A 304 -11.33 -4.99 22.33
N ASP A 305 -10.50 -4.83 23.37
CA ASP A 305 -10.94 -4.25 24.65
C ASP A 305 -11.36 -2.79 24.51
N LYS A 306 -10.59 -2.00 23.73
CA LYS A 306 -10.84 -0.56 23.61
C LYS A 306 -11.91 -0.23 22.57
N TYR A 307 -11.92 -0.93 21.44
CA TYR A 307 -12.73 -0.55 20.27
C TYR A 307 -13.82 -1.56 19.91
N ASN A 308 -13.93 -2.65 20.64
CA ASN A 308 -14.94 -3.71 20.42
C ASN A 308 -14.90 -4.23 18.97
N LEU A 309 -13.71 -4.63 18.49
CA LEU A 309 -13.50 -5.10 17.13
C LEU A 309 -13.93 -6.57 16.96
N ASP A 310 -14.49 -6.89 15.81
CA ASP A 310 -14.83 -8.24 15.39
C ASP A 310 -13.91 -8.77 14.26
N PHE A 311 -13.13 -7.87 13.65
CA PHE A 311 -12.22 -8.22 12.55
C PHE A 311 -10.92 -7.41 12.57
N ILE A 312 -9.80 -8.09 12.23
CA ILE A 312 -8.49 -7.46 12.01
C ILE A 312 -8.01 -7.75 10.59
N GLY A 313 -7.64 -6.70 9.86
CA GLY A 313 -6.94 -6.82 8.60
C GLY A 313 -5.42 -6.73 8.79
N PHE A 314 -4.67 -7.67 8.20
CA PHE A 314 -3.22 -7.57 8.09
C PHE A 314 -2.84 -7.17 6.65
N PRO A 315 -2.64 -5.86 6.38
CA PRO A 315 -2.28 -5.37 5.05
C PRO A 315 -0.78 -5.57 4.76
N ASP A 316 -0.26 -6.71 5.18
CA ASP A 316 1.13 -7.08 4.99
C ASP A 316 1.45 -7.23 3.49
N ASP A 317 2.66 -6.90 3.09
CA ASP A 317 3.13 -7.15 1.71
C ASP A 317 3.12 -8.65 1.37
N ASN A 318 3.38 -9.50 2.37
CA ASN A 318 3.26 -10.96 2.28
C ASN A 318 3.23 -11.59 3.67
N PHE A 319 2.07 -12.01 4.12
CA PHE A 319 1.88 -12.50 5.49
C PHE A 319 2.44 -13.90 5.74
N ALA A 320 2.22 -14.83 4.80
CA ALA A 320 2.39 -16.27 5.05
C ALA A 320 3.81 -16.82 4.80
N VAL A 321 4.82 -15.95 4.70
CA VAL A 321 6.23 -16.33 4.47
C VAL A 321 6.73 -17.32 5.53
N GLN A 322 6.38 -17.12 6.80
CA GLN A 322 6.88 -17.90 7.93
C GLN A 322 5.78 -18.80 8.52
N LYS A 323 5.77 -20.07 8.11
CA LYS A 323 4.81 -21.08 8.59
C LYS A 323 4.78 -21.21 10.12
N LYS A 324 5.95 -21.21 10.78
CA LYS A 324 6.06 -21.33 12.24
C LYS A 324 5.34 -20.20 13.00
N ARG A 325 5.30 -18.98 12.43
CA ARG A 325 4.55 -17.87 13.03
C ARG A 325 3.05 -18.15 13.01
N ILE A 326 2.52 -18.65 11.90
CA ILE A 326 1.10 -19.01 11.76
C ILE A 326 0.73 -20.11 12.76
N GLU A 327 1.56 -21.15 12.87
CA GLU A 327 1.36 -22.24 13.83
C GLU A 327 1.37 -21.73 15.28
N ALA A 328 2.24 -20.77 15.60
CA ALA A 328 2.30 -20.15 16.92
C ALA A 328 1.08 -19.26 17.25
N MET A 329 0.43 -18.65 16.25
CA MET A 329 -0.75 -17.84 16.48
C MET A 329 -1.91 -18.64 17.09
N ILE A 330 -2.07 -19.91 16.73
CA ILE A 330 -3.19 -20.74 17.20
C ILE A 330 -3.25 -20.83 18.74
N PRO A 331 -2.23 -21.34 19.44
CA PRO A 331 -2.26 -21.42 20.91
C PRO A 331 -2.17 -20.03 21.57
N VAL A 332 -1.46 -19.08 20.95
CA VAL A 332 -1.29 -17.73 21.49
C VAL A 332 -2.61 -16.96 21.46
N PHE A 333 -3.38 -17.02 20.37
CA PHE A 333 -4.69 -16.36 20.29
C PHE A 333 -5.68 -16.90 21.33
N LYS A 334 -5.68 -18.22 21.58
CA LYS A 334 -6.45 -18.83 22.67
C LYS A 334 -5.98 -18.32 24.04
N LYS A 335 -4.66 -18.27 24.29
CA LYS A 335 -4.10 -17.73 25.53
C LYS A 335 -4.57 -16.30 25.84
N TYR A 336 -4.69 -15.47 24.81
CA TYR A 336 -5.16 -14.08 24.94
C TYR A 336 -6.67 -13.90 24.84
N GLY A 337 -7.45 -14.99 24.66
CA GLY A 337 -8.90 -14.96 24.53
C GLY A 337 -9.40 -14.19 23.32
N ILE A 338 -8.65 -14.23 22.19
CA ILE A 338 -8.98 -13.55 20.93
C ILE A 338 -9.20 -14.53 19.77
N ASP A 339 -9.32 -15.81 20.04
CA ASP A 339 -9.59 -16.87 19.05
C ASP A 339 -10.96 -16.76 18.38
N HIS A 340 -11.86 -15.93 18.95
CA HIS A 340 -13.13 -15.55 18.36
C HIS A 340 -13.02 -14.40 17.34
N VAL A 341 -11.92 -13.62 17.36
CA VAL A 341 -11.69 -12.51 16.44
C VAL A 341 -11.32 -13.06 15.07
N ARG A 342 -12.03 -12.61 14.04
CA ARG A 342 -11.73 -12.99 12.67
C ARG A 342 -10.67 -12.07 12.06
N TRP A 343 -9.93 -12.58 11.09
CA TRP A 343 -8.92 -11.79 10.43
C TRP A 343 -8.72 -12.18 8.97
N GLY A 344 -8.10 -11.29 8.23
CA GLY A 344 -7.72 -11.50 6.84
C GLY A 344 -6.38 -10.88 6.51
N THR A 345 -5.80 -11.26 5.37
CA THR A 345 -4.47 -10.80 4.97
C THR A 345 -4.24 -10.86 3.46
N HIS A 346 -3.04 -10.43 3.04
CA HIS A 346 -2.52 -10.65 1.69
C HIS A 346 -1.34 -11.63 1.72
N THR A 347 -1.29 -12.50 0.74
CA THR A 347 -0.15 -13.42 0.56
C THR A 347 -0.05 -13.91 -0.89
N ARG A 348 1.00 -14.68 -1.19
CA ARG A 348 1.19 -15.32 -2.49
C ARG A 348 0.41 -16.63 -2.55
N MET A 349 -0.03 -17.01 -3.76
CA MET A 349 -0.77 -18.27 -3.95
C MET A 349 0.06 -19.52 -3.62
N ASP A 350 1.38 -19.49 -3.86
CA ASP A 350 2.28 -20.61 -3.52
C ASP A 350 2.49 -20.79 -2.01
N GLU A 351 1.99 -19.89 -1.19
CA GLU A 351 2.01 -19.96 0.27
C GLU A 351 0.67 -20.41 0.88
N ALA A 352 -0.37 -20.61 0.06
CA ALA A 352 -1.64 -21.21 0.47
C ALA A 352 -1.64 -22.74 0.29
N ASP A 353 -0.53 -23.38 0.66
CA ASP A 353 -0.40 -24.82 0.77
C ASP A 353 -1.15 -25.32 2.03
N ASP A 354 -0.56 -26.15 2.86
CA ASP A 354 -1.14 -26.57 4.15
C ASP A 354 -1.27 -25.41 5.17
N ARG A 355 -0.57 -24.27 4.93
CA ARG A 355 -0.71 -23.05 5.73
C ARG A 355 -2.13 -22.48 5.72
N ALA A 356 -2.89 -22.66 4.62
CA ALA A 356 -4.29 -22.20 4.56
C ALA A 356 -5.13 -22.81 5.70
N PHE A 357 -4.96 -24.12 5.99
CA PHE A 357 -5.68 -24.78 7.07
C PHE A 357 -5.26 -24.26 8.45
N LYS A 358 -3.95 -23.96 8.64
CA LYS A 358 -3.44 -23.40 9.89
C LYS A 358 -3.90 -21.94 10.07
N MET A 359 -3.99 -21.17 9.01
CA MET A 359 -4.54 -19.84 9.04
C MET A 359 -6.02 -19.85 9.43
N ALA A 360 -6.80 -20.77 8.86
CA ALA A 360 -8.22 -20.95 9.23
C ALA A 360 -8.38 -21.34 10.70
N GLU A 361 -7.54 -22.26 11.20
CA GLU A 361 -7.52 -22.66 12.61
C GLU A 361 -7.21 -21.49 13.55
N ALA A 362 -6.39 -20.53 13.09
CA ALA A 362 -6.06 -19.30 13.80
C ALA A 362 -7.12 -18.18 13.63
N GLY A 363 -8.22 -18.43 12.91
CA GLY A 363 -9.32 -17.48 12.71
C GLY A 363 -9.31 -16.70 11.39
N CYS A 364 -8.44 -17.03 10.44
CA CYS A 364 -8.42 -16.42 9.11
C CYS A 364 -9.68 -16.79 8.32
N ILE A 365 -10.34 -15.79 7.72
CA ILE A 365 -11.50 -16.00 6.87
C ILE A 365 -11.35 -15.37 5.47
N TYR A 366 -10.29 -14.60 5.24
CA TYR A 366 -10.04 -13.91 3.98
C TYR A 366 -8.55 -13.89 3.63
N ILE A 367 -8.22 -14.21 2.39
CA ILE A 367 -6.89 -14.02 1.83
C ILE A 367 -7.01 -13.31 0.48
N GLY A 368 -6.38 -12.13 0.39
CA GLY A 368 -6.12 -11.46 -0.88
C GLY A 368 -4.86 -12.03 -1.53
N PHE A 369 -4.99 -12.64 -2.68
CA PHE A 369 -3.88 -13.17 -3.45
C PHE A 369 -3.47 -12.23 -4.56
N GLY A 370 -2.19 -11.87 -4.62
CA GLY A 370 -1.63 -11.39 -5.86
C GLY A 370 -1.52 -12.57 -6.84
N ALA A 371 -2.52 -12.83 -7.65
CA ALA A 371 -2.46 -13.83 -8.73
C ALA A 371 -1.71 -13.27 -9.93
N GLU A 372 -2.09 -12.09 -10.35
CA GLU A 372 -1.58 -11.24 -11.43
C GLU A 372 -1.84 -11.81 -12.83
N SER A 373 -1.52 -13.08 -13.07
CA SER A 373 -1.80 -13.83 -14.30
C SER A 373 -1.92 -15.33 -13.95
N ALA A 374 -2.64 -16.08 -14.75
CA ALA A 374 -2.66 -17.55 -14.73
C ALA A 374 -1.90 -18.17 -15.93
N ASP A 375 -1.31 -17.34 -16.74
CA ASP A 375 -0.55 -17.75 -17.92
C ASP A 375 0.94 -17.92 -17.61
N GLU A 376 1.53 -19.04 -18.08
CA GLU A 376 2.93 -19.39 -17.83
C GLU A 376 3.91 -18.35 -18.38
N HIS A 377 3.67 -17.86 -19.60
CA HIS A 377 4.54 -16.89 -20.26
C HIS A 377 4.53 -15.57 -19.50
N THR A 378 3.35 -15.03 -19.21
CA THR A 378 3.17 -13.76 -18.49
C THR A 378 3.74 -13.85 -17.06
N LEU A 379 3.48 -14.94 -16.33
CA LEU A 379 4.05 -15.16 -14.99
C LEU A 379 5.59 -15.20 -15.02
N THR A 380 6.19 -15.75 -16.07
CA THR A 380 7.64 -15.79 -16.26
C THR A 380 8.20 -14.39 -16.50
N LEU A 381 7.57 -13.61 -17.39
CA LEU A 381 7.95 -12.21 -17.62
C LEU A 381 7.85 -11.35 -16.35
N MET A 382 6.81 -11.58 -15.55
CA MET A 382 6.61 -10.93 -14.25
C MET A 382 7.62 -11.36 -13.17
N LYS A 383 8.50 -12.34 -13.42
CA LYS A 383 9.39 -12.98 -12.44
C LYS A 383 8.63 -13.53 -11.23
N LYS A 384 7.39 -13.92 -11.42
CA LYS A 384 6.53 -14.52 -10.42
C LYS A 384 6.39 -16.02 -10.59
N GLY A 385 6.69 -16.55 -11.79
CA GLY A 385 6.48 -17.93 -12.19
C GLY A 385 7.27 -18.97 -11.37
N GLY A 386 8.50 -18.67 -10.91
CA GLY A 386 9.40 -19.67 -10.35
C GLY A 386 8.81 -20.57 -9.26
N PHE A 387 8.01 -20.03 -8.33
CA PHE A 387 7.31 -20.81 -7.31
C PHE A 387 5.90 -21.23 -7.72
N ILE A 388 5.24 -20.42 -8.52
CA ILE A 388 3.87 -20.69 -9.00
C ILE A 388 3.87 -21.87 -9.99
N LEU A 389 4.85 -21.95 -10.88
CA LEU A 389 4.93 -22.93 -11.95
C LEU A 389 5.63 -24.24 -11.54
N LYS A 390 6.23 -24.31 -10.35
CA LYS A 390 7.06 -25.45 -9.90
C LYS A 390 6.34 -26.81 -9.90
N ASN A 391 5.01 -26.82 -9.79
CA ASN A 391 4.19 -28.03 -9.74
C ASN A 391 3.57 -28.37 -11.12
N GLY A 392 4.00 -27.67 -12.18
CA GLY A 392 3.51 -27.85 -13.53
C GLY A 392 2.14 -27.25 -13.79
N LEU A 393 1.63 -27.53 -14.97
CA LEU A 393 0.35 -27.04 -15.48
C LEU A 393 -0.69 -28.16 -15.52
N VAL A 394 -1.96 -27.83 -15.37
CA VAL A 394 -3.09 -28.77 -15.42
C VAL A 394 -4.01 -28.34 -16.56
N PRO A 395 -4.17 -29.19 -17.61
CA PRO A 395 -5.17 -28.96 -18.63
C PRO A 395 -6.58 -28.96 -18.00
N THR A 396 -7.31 -27.89 -18.21
CA THR A 396 -8.63 -27.69 -17.59
C THR A 396 -9.60 -27.13 -18.62
N GLU A 397 -10.75 -27.77 -18.73
CA GLU A 397 -11.82 -27.31 -19.64
C GLU A 397 -12.60 -26.16 -19.00
N VAL A 398 -12.72 -25.05 -19.72
CA VAL A 398 -13.57 -23.90 -19.37
C VAL A 398 -14.37 -23.50 -20.60
N ASN A 399 -15.68 -23.52 -20.50
CA ASN A 399 -16.60 -23.17 -21.59
C ASN A 399 -16.30 -23.89 -22.92
N GLY A 400 -15.91 -25.19 -22.87
CA GLY A 400 -15.63 -26.02 -24.03
C GLY A 400 -14.24 -25.85 -24.66
N LYS A 401 -13.36 -25.03 -24.08
CA LYS A 401 -11.96 -24.86 -24.49
C LYS A 401 -11.00 -25.33 -23.38
N ILE A 402 -9.85 -25.87 -23.78
CA ILE A 402 -8.82 -26.35 -22.82
C ILE A 402 -7.81 -25.24 -22.58
N TYR A 403 -7.58 -24.94 -21.31
CA TYR A 403 -6.56 -24.01 -20.82
C TYR A 403 -5.61 -24.72 -19.85
N ASN A 404 -4.36 -24.31 -19.82
CA ASN A 404 -3.34 -24.89 -18.94
C ASN A 404 -3.13 -23.99 -17.73
N PHE A 405 -3.64 -24.38 -16.57
CA PHE A 405 -3.49 -23.58 -15.33
C PHE A 405 -2.35 -24.06 -14.46
N PRO A 406 -1.61 -23.15 -13.79
CA PRO A 406 -0.62 -23.53 -12.78
C PRO A 406 -1.27 -24.32 -11.65
N LYS A 407 -0.81 -25.57 -11.45
CA LYS A 407 -1.34 -26.47 -10.41
C LYS A 407 -1.30 -25.81 -9.02
N THR A 408 -0.26 -25.04 -8.75
CA THR A 408 -0.10 -24.32 -7.48
C THR A 408 -1.23 -23.32 -7.23
N MET A 409 -1.66 -22.59 -8.26
CA MET A 409 -2.77 -21.64 -8.14
C MET A 409 -4.10 -22.33 -7.89
N MET A 410 -4.38 -23.42 -8.62
CA MET A 410 -5.58 -24.23 -8.40
C MET A 410 -5.62 -24.78 -6.97
N THR A 411 -4.50 -25.36 -6.52
CA THR A 411 -4.36 -25.88 -5.14
C THR A 411 -4.62 -24.80 -4.08
N ALA A 412 -4.14 -23.57 -4.29
CA ALA A 412 -4.39 -22.46 -3.37
C ALA A 412 -5.88 -22.15 -3.23
N VAL A 413 -6.60 -22.05 -4.33
CA VAL A 413 -8.06 -21.82 -4.36
C VAL A 413 -8.82 -22.96 -3.68
N GLU A 414 -8.44 -24.21 -4.01
CA GLU A 414 -9.06 -25.41 -3.42
C GLU A 414 -8.83 -25.53 -1.92
N ASN A 415 -7.59 -25.26 -1.45
CA ASN A 415 -7.27 -25.32 -0.03
C ASN A 415 -8.03 -24.24 0.76
N CYS A 416 -8.11 -23.03 0.23
CA CYS A 416 -8.91 -21.96 0.84
C CYS A 416 -10.39 -22.35 0.94
N ALA A 417 -10.97 -22.89 -0.13
CA ALA A 417 -12.36 -23.35 -0.12
C ALA A 417 -12.59 -24.45 0.93
N LYS A 418 -11.70 -25.45 0.99
CA LYS A 418 -11.76 -26.52 2.01
C LYS A 418 -11.58 -26.02 3.43
N ALA A 419 -10.77 -24.97 3.62
CA ALA A 419 -10.52 -24.34 4.91
C ALA A 419 -11.59 -23.33 5.33
N GLY A 420 -12.56 -23.02 4.46
CA GLY A 420 -13.56 -21.98 4.71
C GLY A 420 -13.02 -20.56 4.61
N ILE A 421 -11.91 -20.36 3.88
CA ILE A 421 -11.29 -19.06 3.65
C ILE A 421 -11.74 -18.52 2.29
N HIS A 422 -12.16 -17.27 2.25
CA HIS A 422 -12.44 -16.57 1.01
C HIS A 422 -11.12 -16.20 0.29
N ALA A 423 -10.91 -16.73 -0.90
CA ALA A 423 -9.74 -16.46 -1.74
C ALA A 423 -10.07 -15.38 -2.78
N ASN A 424 -9.59 -14.17 -2.58
CA ASN A 424 -9.74 -13.06 -3.52
C ASN A 424 -8.46 -12.87 -4.32
N CYS A 425 -8.52 -13.07 -5.65
CA CYS A 425 -7.37 -12.94 -6.54
C CYS A 425 -7.36 -11.58 -7.22
N THR A 426 -6.23 -10.89 -7.21
CA THR A 426 -6.01 -9.67 -8.01
C THR A 426 -5.29 -10.02 -9.31
N TRP A 427 -5.61 -9.27 -10.36
CA TRP A 427 -5.17 -9.56 -11.73
C TRP A 427 -4.60 -8.32 -12.40
N ILE A 428 -3.62 -8.53 -13.28
CA ILE A 428 -3.00 -7.49 -14.11
C ILE A 428 -3.16 -7.88 -15.57
N MET A 429 -3.63 -6.95 -16.41
CA MET A 429 -3.68 -7.07 -17.84
C MET A 429 -2.70 -6.13 -18.52
N ALA A 430 -2.38 -6.40 -19.78
CA ALA A 430 -1.48 -5.60 -20.60
C ALA A 430 -0.06 -5.47 -20.02
N TYR A 431 0.43 -6.54 -19.37
CA TYR A 431 1.82 -6.60 -18.95
C TYR A 431 2.75 -6.65 -20.18
N PRO A 432 3.95 -6.02 -20.15
CA PRO A 432 4.87 -6.06 -21.29
C PRO A 432 5.14 -7.47 -21.79
N GLY A 433 4.79 -7.74 -23.07
CA GLY A 433 4.88 -9.05 -23.70
C GLY A 433 3.64 -9.95 -23.54
N GLU A 434 2.59 -9.50 -22.87
CA GLU A 434 1.31 -10.22 -22.80
C GLU A 434 0.51 -10.02 -24.09
N GLU A 435 0.19 -11.11 -24.77
CA GLU A 435 -0.70 -11.17 -25.94
C GLU A 435 -2.12 -11.52 -25.51
N LEU A 436 -3.12 -11.36 -26.39
CA LEU A 436 -4.52 -11.67 -26.08
C LEU A 436 -4.71 -13.14 -25.65
N LYS A 437 -4.00 -14.10 -26.25
CA LYS A 437 -4.08 -15.52 -25.85
C LYS A 437 -3.66 -15.76 -24.39
N HIS A 438 -2.69 -14.99 -23.88
CA HIS A 438 -2.22 -15.07 -22.49
C HIS A 438 -3.26 -14.47 -21.53
N LEU A 439 -3.86 -13.33 -21.91
CA LEU A 439 -4.95 -12.72 -21.16
C LEU A 439 -6.15 -13.67 -21.04
N LYS A 440 -6.52 -14.36 -22.16
CA LYS A 440 -7.60 -15.36 -22.17
C LYS A 440 -7.36 -16.48 -21.15
N THR A 441 -6.13 -16.92 -20.95
CA THR A 441 -5.80 -17.93 -19.92
C THR A 441 -6.12 -17.42 -18.51
N SER A 442 -5.79 -16.17 -18.22
CA SER A 442 -6.10 -15.55 -16.92
C SER A 442 -7.62 -15.37 -16.72
N VAL A 443 -8.33 -14.93 -17.75
CA VAL A 443 -9.80 -14.81 -17.73
C VAL A 443 -10.45 -16.19 -17.54
N ALA A 444 -9.97 -17.22 -18.24
CA ALA A 444 -10.47 -18.58 -18.06
C ALA A 444 -10.26 -19.09 -16.63
N PHE A 445 -9.15 -18.74 -15.97
CA PHE A 445 -8.92 -19.10 -14.56
C PHE A 445 -9.94 -18.44 -13.63
N ILE A 446 -10.29 -17.18 -13.86
CA ILE A 446 -11.34 -16.48 -13.07
C ILE A 446 -12.68 -17.20 -13.22
N ILE A 447 -13.05 -17.56 -14.44
CA ILE A 447 -14.29 -18.31 -14.73
C ILE A 447 -14.24 -19.69 -14.09
N TRP A 448 -13.11 -20.39 -14.17
CA TRP A 448 -12.91 -21.68 -13.49
C TRP A 448 -13.09 -21.55 -11.96
N GLN A 449 -12.50 -20.53 -11.33
CA GLN A 449 -12.66 -20.29 -9.89
C GLN A 449 -14.13 -20.08 -9.54
N GLN A 450 -14.87 -19.33 -10.35
CA GLN A 450 -16.29 -19.09 -10.15
C GLN A 450 -17.11 -20.39 -10.29
N GLN A 451 -16.84 -21.17 -11.33
CA GLN A 451 -17.48 -22.46 -11.55
C GLN A 451 -17.17 -23.45 -10.41
N PHE A 452 -15.91 -23.48 -9.96
CA PHE A 452 -15.48 -24.33 -8.84
C PHE A 452 -16.22 -23.98 -7.54
N TRP A 453 -16.35 -22.71 -7.20
CA TRP A 453 -17.00 -22.28 -5.97
C TRP A 453 -18.52 -22.47 -6.00
N THR A 454 -19.14 -22.27 -7.14
CA THR A 454 -20.60 -22.42 -7.29
C THR A 454 -21.04 -23.87 -7.54
N LYS A 455 -20.08 -24.78 -7.70
CA LYS A 455 -20.37 -26.21 -7.96
C LYS A 455 -21.23 -26.82 -6.85
N GLY A 456 -22.32 -27.47 -7.24
CA GLY A 456 -23.26 -28.11 -6.30
C GLY A 456 -24.32 -27.20 -5.72
N HIS A 457 -24.25 -25.89 -5.99
CA HIS A 457 -25.28 -24.92 -5.58
C HIS A 457 -26.29 -24.66 -6.70
N LYS A 458 -27.57 -24.54 -6.34
CA LYS A 458 -28.62 -24.24 -7.31
C LYS A 458 -28.46 -22.84 -7.87
N LYS A 459 -28.31 -22.71 -9.19
CA LYS A 459 -28.22 -21.41 -9.89
C LYS A 459 -29.38 -20.50 -9.49
N GLY A 460 -29.08 -19.25 -9.13
CA GLY A 460 -30.04 -18.26 -8.64
C GLY A 460 -30.43 -18.41 -7.15
N SER A 461 -29.87 -19.37 -6.41
CA SER A 461 -30.00 -19.37 -4.94
C SER A 461 -29.12 -18.28 -4.33
N ALA A 462 -29.50 -17.79 -3.14
CA ALA A 462 -28.73 -16.77 -2.42
C ALA A 462 -27.27 -17.18 -2.22
N GLU A 463 -27.03 -18.46 -1.92
CA GLU A 463 -25.69 -18.99 -1.74
C GLU A 463 -24.90 -19.05 -3.06
N TYR A 464 -25.53 -19.48 -4.16
CA TYR A 464 -24.92 -19.45 -5.48
C TYR A 464 -24.48 -18.03 -5.85
N GLU A 465 -25.38 -17.04 -5.71
CA GLU A 465 -25.08 -15.65 -6.05
C GLU A 465 -24.00 -15.06 -5.12
N ARG A 466 -24.02 -15.39 -3.84
CA ARG A 466 -22.99 -15.00 -2.88
C ARG A 466 -21.61 -15.51 -3.30
N LEU A 467 -21.48 -16.78 -3.64
CA LEU A 467 -20.23 -17.42 -4.07
C LEU A 467 -19.78 -16.88 -5.43
N LYS A 468 -20.72 -16.72 -6.37
CA LYS A 468 -20.45 -16.14 -7.68
C LYS A 468 -19.88 -14.74 -7.57
N ASN A 469 -20.53 -13.88 -6.81
CA ASN A 469 -20.14 -12.48 -6.64
C ASN A 469 -18.88 -12.31 -5.75
N GLY A 470 -18.49 -13.36 -5.03
CA GLY A 470 -17.27 -13.40 -4.24
C GLY A 470 -15.99 -13.53 -5.07
N VAL A 471 -16.08 -13.91 -6.33
CA VAL A 471 -14.90 -13.99 -7.22
C VAL A 471 -14.63 -12.64 -7.87
N ASN A 472 -13.41 -12.14 -7.68
CA ASN A 472 -12.98 -10.90 -8.33
C ASN A 472 -12.80 -11.11 -9.85
N ARG A 473 -13.54 -10.36 -10.64
CA ARG A 473 -13.55 -10.39 -12.10
C ARG A 473 -12.86 -9.19 -12.73
N LYS A 474 -12.36 -8.23 -11.91
CA LYS A 474 -11.68 -7.03 -12.39
C LYS A 474 -10.19 -7.25 -12.53
N MET A 475 -9.59 -6.57 -13.50
CA MET A 475 -8.15 -6.54 -13.71
C MET A 475 -7.64 -5.11 -13.68
N PHE A 476 -6.46 -4.92 -13.11
CA PHE A 476 -5.72 -3.66 -13.20
C PHE A 476 -4.91 -3.64 -14.50
N THR A 477 -4.83 -2.49 -15.13
CA THR A 477 -3.90 -2.31 -16.25
C THR A 477 -2.47 -2.19 -15.70
N ALA A 478 -1.53 -2.85 -16.36
CA ALA A 478 -0.12 -2.79 -15.95
C ALA A 478 0.37 -1.35 -15.92
N THR A 479 0.88 -0.94 -14.77
CA THR A 479 1.37 0.43 -14.52
C THR A 479 2.86 0.40 -14.19
N ALA A 480 3.65 1.15 -14.95
CA ALA A 480 5.09 1.20 -14.76
C ALA A 480 5.46 2.19 -13.63
N TYR A 481 5.64 1.70 -12.42
CA TYR A 481 6.12 2.53 -11.32
C TYR A 481 7.63 2.80 -11.42
N PRO A 482 8.08 4.03 -11.17
CA PRO A 482 9.49 4.37 -11.18
C PRO A 482 10.32 3.45 -10.28
N GLY A 483 11.50 3.05 -10.75
CA GLY A 483 12.41 2.18 -10.00
C GLY A 483 12.12 0.68 -10.12
N THR A 484 10.95 0.26 -10.63
CA THR A 484 10.65 -1.16 -10.85
C THR A 484 11.43 -1.73 -12.05
N GLU A 485 11.49 -3.06 -12.12
CA GLU A 485 12.08 -3.71 -13.29
C GLU A 485 11.23 -3.53 -14.54
N MET A 486 9.90 -3.54 -14.38
CA MET A 486 8.97 -3.21 -15.46
C MET A 486 9.23 -1.80 -16.01
N TRP A 487 9.47 -0.80 -15.16
CA TRP A 487 9.86 0.54 -15.59
C TRP A 487 11.06 0.53 -16.55
N LYS A 488 12.07 -0.30 -16.26
CA LYS A 488 13.26 -0.43 -17.12
C LYS A 488 12.94 -1.07 -18.45
N VAL A 489 12.01 -2.05 -18.48
CA VAL A 489 11.58 -2.73 -19.70
C VAL A 489 10.88 -1.76 -20.65
N VAL A 490 9.96 -0.93 -20.12
CA VAL A 490 9.12 -0.02 -20.93
C VAL A 490 9.73 1.38 -21.11
N ARG A 491 11.01 1.60 -20.81
CA ARG A 491 11.67 2.92 -20.94
C ARG A 491 11.49 3.57 -22.31
N ARG A 492 11.54 2.79 -23.37
CA ARG A 492 11.36 3.31 -24.75
C ARG A 492 9.94 3.83 -24.95
N ASP A 493 8.95 3.13 -24.43
CA ASP A 493 7.56 3.53 -24.52
C ASP A 493 7.30 4.77 -23.67
N LEU A 494 7.84 4.82 -22.45
CA LEU A 494 7.77 5.99 -21.59
C LEU A 494 8.41 7.23 -22.21
N LYS A 495 9.55 7.07 -22.88
CA LYS A 495 10.18 8.16 -23.66
C LYS A 495 9.31 8.60 -24.83
N LYS A 496 8.76 7.64 -25.59
CA LYS A 496 7.92 7.90 -26.75
C LYS A 496 6.61 8.61 -26.38
N HIS A 497 5.90 8.09 -25.39
CA HIS A 497 4.54 8.52 -25.03
C HIS A 497 4.51 9.73 -24.08
N PHE A 498 5.45 9.80 -23.16
CA PHE A 498 5.51 10.89 -22.15
C PHE A 498 6.66 11.87 -22.33
N GLY A 499 7.63 11.56 -23.19
CA GLY A 499 8.83 12.38 -23.38
C GLY A 499 9.83 12.28 -22.20
N ILE A 500 9.73 11.25 -21.36
CA ILE A 500 10.60 11.09 -20.19
C ILE A 500 12.05 10.94 -20.64
N SER A 501 12.91 11.77 -20.08
CA SER A 501 14.35 11.75 -20.27
C SER A 501 15.05 11.01 -19.14
N TYR A 502 16.22 10.43 -19.43
CA TYR A 502 17.00 9.65 -18.48
C TYR A 502 18.44 10.20 -18.40
N ASP A 503 19.00 10.17 -17.21
CA ASP A 503 20.40 10.51 -16.99
C ASP A 503 21.36 9.38 -17.43
N ASN A 504 22.66 9.58 -17.25
CA ASN A 504 23.68 8.60 -17.62
C ASN A 504 23.64 7.30 -16.81
N LEU A 505 22.97 7.30 -15.65
CA LEU A 505 22.75 6.12 -14.81
C LEU A 505 21.43 5.41 -15.18
N GLY A 506 20.62 6.07 -16.03
CA GLY A 506 19.32 5.60 -16.46
C GLY A 506 18.22 5.87 -15.46
N ASP A 507 18.41 6.77 -14.51
CA ASP A 507 17.35 7.29 -13.66
C ASP A 507 16.58 8.40 -14.42
N PRO A 508 15.26 8.53 -14.21
CA PRO A 508 14.49 9.58 -14.87
C PRO A 508 14.93 10.96 -14.38
N ILE A 509 15.06 11.89 -15.33
CA ILE A 509 15.30 13.29 -15.02
C ILE A 509 13.99 13.88 -14.48
N CYS A 510 14.04 14.55 -13.34
CA CYS A 510 12.87 15.14 -12.68
C CYS A 510 12.49 16.48 -13.36
N ASP A 511 12.11 16.40 -14.63
CA ASP A 511 11.57 17.49 -15.45
C ASP A 511 10.03 17.47 -15.47
N ASP A 512 9.42 18.40 -16.22
CA ASP A 512 7.96 18.53 -16.35
C ASP A 512 7.30 17.28 -16.97
N ASN A 513 8.01 16.55 -17.83
CA ASN A 513 7.49 15.35 -18.46
C ASN A 513 7.37 14.20 -17.46
N PHE A 514 8.39 14.01 -16.64
CA PHE A 514 8.36 13.00 -15.60
C PHE A 514 7.38 13.38 -14.48
N HIS A 515 7.32 14.67 -14.12
CA HIS A 515 6.33 15.19 -13.18
C HIS A 515 4.89 14.87 -13.63
N ARG A 516 4.56 15.20 -14.88
CA ARG A 516 3.25 14.89 -15.46
C ARG A 516 2.94 13.39 -15.43
N TYR A 517 3.91 12.53 -15.77
CA TYR A 517 3.73 11.09 -15.67
C TYR A 517 3.39 10.65 -14.24
N VAL A 518 4.11 11.15 -13.24
CA VAL A 518 3.84 10.80 -11.83
C VAL A 518 2.45 11.30 -11.39
N LEU A 519 1.99 12.45 -11.89
CA LEU A 519 0.63 12.92 -11.65
C LEU A 519 -0.44 12.01 -12.27
N GLU A 520 -0.14 11.33 -13.37
CA GLU A 520 -1.05 10.34 -13.98
C GLU A 520 -1.15 9.04 -13.17
N LEU A 521 -0.22 8.77 -12.24
CA LEU A 521 -0.25 7.59 -11.36
C LEU A 521 -1.20 7.75 -10.16
N ASP A 522 -2.08 8.73 -10.17
CA ASP A 522 -2.97 9.07 -9.06
C ASP A 522 -4.07 8.02 -8.80
N ASP A 523 -4.38 7.19 -9.80
CA ASP A 523 -5.35 6.10 -9.69
C ASP A 523 -4.84 4.84 -10.42
N ALA A 524 -4.61 3.77 -9.68
CA ALA A 524 -4.14 2.49 -10.21
C ALA A 524 -5.20 1.74 -11.05
N THR A 525 -6.47 2.17 -11.01
CA THR A 525 -7.56 1.50 -11.73
C THR A 525 -7.75 2.05 -13.14
N LYS A 526 -7.24 3.23 -13.44
CA LYS A 526 -7.39 3.88 -14.74
C LYS A 526 -6.39 3.35 -15.77
N ILE A 527 -6.74 3.51 -17.05
CA ILE A 527 -5.79 3.39 -18.15
C ILE A 527 -4.95 4.67 -18.20
N LEU A 528 -3.63 4.52 -18.29
CA LEU A 528 -2.75 5.67 -18.49
C LEU A 528 -2.95 6.26 -19.88
N ASN A 529 -2.99 7.57 -19.98
CA ASN A 529 -3.00 8.28 -21.25
C ASN A 529 -1.66 8.95 -21.50
N ASP A 530 -1.25 9.00 -22.76
CA ASP A 530 -0.05 9.71 -23.17
C ASP A 530 -0.25 11.24 -23.08
N LYS A 531 0.80 11.99 -23.47
CA LYS A 531 0.76 13.45 -23.51
C LYS A 531 -0.32 14.04 -24.43
N ASP A 532 -0.80 13.26 -25.39
CA ASP A 532 -1.78 13.66 -26.39
C ASP A 532 -3.21 13.14 -26.05
N GLY A 533 -3.36 12.46 -24.89
CA GLY A 533 -4.62 11.93 -24.38
C GLY A 533 -4.97 10.53 -24.92
N ASN A 534 -4.06 9.86 -25.61
CA ASN A 534 -4.31 8.52 -26.14
C ASN A 534 -4.00 7.45 -25.07
N PRO A 535 -4.83 6.40 -24.95
CA PRO A 535 -4.60 5.30 -24.02
C PRO A 535 -3.29 4.55 -24.34
N ILE A 536 -2.62 4.06 -23.29
CA ILE A 536 -1.36 3.32 -23.41
C ILE A 536 -1.59 1.86 -23.10
N ASN A 537 -1.09 1.02 -23.99
CA ASN A 537 -0.98 -0.42 -23.84
C ASN A 537 0.51 -0.80 -23.77
N PHE A 538 0.97 -1.33 -22.62
CA PHE A 538 2.32 -1.86 -22.49
C PHE A 538 2.42 -3.33 -22.93
N GLY A 539 1.30 -4.01 -23.11
CA GLY A 539 1.23 -5.39 -23.58
C GLY A 539 1.58 -5.55 -25.06
N ALA A 540 1.61 -6.78 -25.52
CA ALA A 540 1.88 -7.14 -26.92
C ALA A 540 0.59 -7.33 -27.75
N MET A 541 -0.59 -7.30 -27.13
CA MET A 541 -1.87 -7.32 -27.84
C MET A 541 -2.08 -6.04 -28.65
N SER A 542 -2.91 -6.08 -29.68
CA SER A 542 -3.26 -4.89 -30.44
C SER A 542 -3.95 -3.84 -29.55
N MET A 543 -3.92 -2.57 -29.96
CA MET A 543 -4.63 -1.52 -29.22
C MET A 543 -6.15 -1.76 -29.27
N GLU A 544 -6.67 -2.28 -30.35
CA GLU A 544 -8.08 -2.63 -30.52
C GLU A 544 -8.48 -3.72 -29.54
N ASP A 545 -7.73 -4.83 -29.49
CA ASP A 545 -7.97 -5.92 -28.52
C ASP A 545 -7.87 -5.44 -27.07
N PHE A 546 -6.88 -4.61 -26.78
CA PHE A 546 -6.70 -4.05 -25.44
C PHE A 546 -7.92 -3.25 -24.99
N LEU A 547 -8.40 -2.33 -25.82
CA LEU A 547 -9.55 -1.49 -25.50
C LEU A 547 -10.84 -2.29 -25.42
N GLN A 548 -11.03 -3.26 -26.33
CA GLN A 548 -12.20 -4.14 -26.31
C GLN A 548 -12.21 -5.05 -25.08
N ALA A 549 -11.08 -5.66 -24.74
CA ALA A 549 -10.96 -6.47 -23.51
C ALA A 549 -11.22 -5.62 -22.25
N ARG A 550 -10.72 -4.38 -22.22
CA ARG A 550 -10.96 -3.46 -21.11
C ARG A 550 -12.44 -3.10 -20.99
N GLU A 551 -13.13 -2.82 -22.10
CA GLU A 551 -14.56 -2.56 -22.09
C GLU A 551 -15.35 -3.75 -21.51
N TYR A 552 -15.03 -4.98 -21.91
CA TYR A 552 -15.67 -6.17 -21.36
C TYR A 552 -15.40 -6.37 -19.87
N LEU A 553 -14.20 -6.03 -19.39
CA LEU A 553 -13.87 -6.06 -17.96
C LEU A 553 -14.65 -5.01 -17.15
N ASP A 554 -14.78 -3.81 -17.67
CA ASP A 554 -15.48 -2.71 -17.02
C ASP A 554 -17.00 -2.97 -16.95
N ASN A 555 -17.55 -3.63 -17.96
CA ASN A 555 -18.96 -4.03 -18.04
C ASN A 555 -19.27 -5.37 -17.35
N ASP A 556 -18.30 -6.02 -16.71
CA ASP A 556 -18.42 -7.36 -16.11
C ASP A 556 -18.83 -8.47 -17.11
N GLU A 557 -18.40 -8.35 -18.36
CA GLU A 557 -18.68 -9.25 -19.47
C GLU A 557 -17.44 -10.09 -19.86
N ILE A 558 -16.65 -10.52 -18.89
CA ILE A 558 -15.33 -11.13 -19.12
C ILE A 558 -15.37 -12.39 -19.97
N GLU A 559 -16.50 -13.10 -20.02
CA GLU A 559 -16.69 -14.28 -20.87
C GLU A 559 -16.48 -13.95 -22.35
N LYS A 560 -16.85 -12.76 -22.79
CA LYS A 560 -16.68 -12.30 -24.19
C LYS A 560 -15.22 -12.21 -24.61
N ILE A 561 -14.29 -12.00 -23.65
CA ILE A 561 -12.85 -11.97 -23.94
C ILE A 561 -12.38 -13.33 -24.47
N LEU A 562 -12.96 -14.44 -24.01
CA LEU A 562 -12.60 -15.79 -24.49
C LEU A 562 -12.95 -15.99 -25.96
N ASP A 563 -13.92 -15.24 -26.47
CA ASP A 563 -14.44 -15.36 -27.84
C ASP A 563 -13.88 -14.29 -28.80
N MET A 564 -13.05 -13.36 -28.30
CA MET A 564 -12.34 -12.41 -29.18
C MET A 564 -11.44 -13.15 -30.15
N ASP A 565 -11.43 -12.71 -31.42
CA ASP A 565 -10.50 -13.21 -32.42
C ASP A 565 -9.14 -12.55 -32.16
N GLY A 566 -8.16 -13.32 -31.75
CA GLY A 566 -6.76 -12.86 -31.65
C GLY A 566 -5.99 -13.44 -32.79
N ASP A 567 -4.99 -12.75 -33.29
CA ASP A 567 -4.04 -13.29 -34.24
C ASP A 567 -3.51 -14.64 -33.71
N GLU A 568 -3.75 -15.73 -34.49
CA GLU A 568 -3.27 -17.09 -34.24
C GLU A 568 -1.73 -17.16 -34.19
#